data_22fa74bed4235b83a6f121640f8dd4b3
#
_entry.id   22fa74bed4235b83a6f121640f8dd4b3
#
_cell.length_a   1.000
_cell.length_b   1.000
_cell.length_c   1.000
_cell.angle_alpha   90.00
_cell.angle_beta   90.00
_cell.angle_gamma   90.00
#
_symmetry.space_group_name_H-M   'P 1'
#
loop_
_entity.id
_entity.type
_entity.pdbx_description
1 polymer ?
#
loop_
_entity_poly.entity_id
_entity_poly.type
_entity_poly.pdbx_seq_one_letter_code
_entity_poly.pdbx_strand_id
1 'polypeptide(L)'
;MKLKKNLARVAPLVVAATLTATACDASGTDSTSSSDGKTVVKIALWNYKTTPEFKALIDGFEAENPSIDVQPVDILADNYPDKITTMLAGGDTTDVLTMKNVTDYSRYATRGQLLPLTDVASKLDKASYSGLSDYDLQGKYYALPYRSDFWVLFYNKDMVGKTDMSKLTWGDYAKLAKRFTKGSGSDKVYGTYLHTWRSVVQAISSAQTGGDQLGGDYAFFKDQYEMALGLQKAKATLPFATASSNQITYDSQLTTGKAAMVPMGSWWAAALLAEAKQGKNDVKWGMAPMPQVKNDGKTVTFGSPTAFAVNKKAKNADAAKKFVTWASGPEGAAAVAKIGVTPAYTSDKILDTFFSVDGMPTDALSRTAMQPSTVQLEMPVSDKSSDVDQILKEEHEMIMSGEKSVDAGIKEMDSRVKDEVQ
;
A
#
# COMPACT_ATOMS: atom_id res chain seq x y z
N MET A 1 62.04 -15.28 -28.76
CA MET A 1 62.77 -14.39 -27.83
C MET A 1 62.36 -14.77 -26.42
N LYS A 2 63.24 -15.39 -25.66
CA LYS A 2 62.96 -15.97 -24.31
C LYS A 2 63.09 -14.85 -23.29
N LEU A 3 62.10 -14.67 -22.38
CA LEU A 3 62.31 -13.92 -21.15
C LEU A 3 62.01 -14.80 -19.93
N LYS A 4 62.94 -14.74 -19.01
CA LYS A 4 63.16 -15.59 -17.85
C LYS A 4 62.22 -15.24 -16.70
N LYS A 5 61.80 -16.28 -15.97
CA LYS A 5 61.18 -16.25 -14.64
C LYS A 5 62.20 -15.78 -13.60
N ASN A 6 61.78 -14.87 -12.70
CA ASN A 6 62.44 -14.68 -11.40
C ASN A 6 61.42 -14.95 -10.30
N LEU A 7 61.64 -16.04 -9.56
CA LEU A 7 61.04 -16.34 -8.27
C LEU A 7 61.82 -15.59 -7.18
N ALA A 8 61.16 -14.77 -6.41
CA ALA A 8 61.67 -14.28 -5.11
C ALA A 8 60.93 -15.01 -3.99
N ARG A 9 61.69 -15.79 -3.23
CA ARG A 9 61.23 -16.44 -1.96
C ARG A 9 61.20 -15.40 -0.87
N VAL A 10 60.10 -15.27 -0.15
CA VAL A 10 60.01 -14.56 1.14
C VAL A 10 59.61 -15.57 2.21
N ALA A 11 60.43 -15.66 3.23
CA ALA A 11 60.26 -16.54 4.40
C ALA A 11 59.22 -15.96 5.39
N PRO A 12 58.47 -16.78 6.14
CA PRO A 12 57.52 -16.30 7.14
C PRO A 12 58.22 -16.00 8.46
N LEU A 13 58.00 -14.82 8.99
CA LEU A 13 58.34 -14.44 10.36
C LEU A 13 57.20 -14.89 11.29
N VAL A 14 57.46 -15.82 12.17
CA VAL A 14 56.54 -16.25 13.25
C VAL A 14 56.69 -15.29 14.42
N VAL A 15 55.66 -14.52 14.73
CA VAL A 15 55.55 -13.75 15.98
C VAL A 15 54.58 -14.52 16.87
N ALA A 16 55.12 -15.11 17.94
CA ALA A 16 54.32 -15.71 19.01
C ALA A 16 53.77 -14.59 19.90
N ALA A 17 52.47 -14.38 19.91
CA ALA A 17 51.77 -13.54 20.87
C ALA A 17 51.09 -14.41 21.92
N THR A 18 51.53 -14.29 23.16
CA THR A 18 50.99 -14.94 24.33
C THR A 18 49.59 -14.34 24.63
N LEU A 19 48.55 -15.17 24.56
CA LEU A 19 47.19 -14.86 25.01
C LEU A 19 47.09 -15.12 26.51
N THR A 20 46.95 -14.05 27.28
CA THR A 20 46.41 -14.12 28.64
C THR A 20 44.88 -14.15 28.56
N ALA A 21 44.32 -15.33 28.91
CA ALA A 21 42.90 -15.48 29.09
C ALA A 21 42.45 -14.86 30.41
N THR A 22 41.73 -13.73 30.34
CA THR A 22 40.86 -13.27 31.41
C THR A 22 39.44 -13.66 31.05
N ALA A 23 38.94 -14.70 31.71
CA ALA A 23 37.55 -15.07 31.70
C ALA A 23 36.80 -14.02 32.52
N CYS A 24 36.01 -13.16 31.88
CA CYS A 24 34.92 -12.43 32.50
C CYS A 24 33.61 -13.05 32.00
N ASP A 25 32.99 -13.74 32.95
CA ASP A 25 31.60 -14.19 32.83
C ASP A 25 30.73 -12.93 32.75
N ALA A 26 30.12 -12.71 31.61
CA ALA A 26 29.13 -11.68 31.40
C ALA A 26 27.98 -12.29 30.61
N SER A 27 27.00 -12.79 31.35
CA SER A 27 25.63 -12.94 30.89
C SER A 27 25.07 -11.55 30.59
N GLY A 28 25.45 -10.99 29.46
CA GLY A 28 24.95 -9.72 28.95
C GLY A 28 23.79 -9.97 28.01
N THR A 29 22.58 -9.74 28.49
CA THR A 29 21.45 -9.42 27.61
C THR A 29 21.86 -8.19 26.78
N ASP A 30 22.10 -8.41 25.50
CA ASP A 30 22.38 -7.37 24.49
C ASP A 30 21.09 -6.57 24.23
N SER A 31 20.71 -5.71 25.20
CA SER A 31 19.72 -4.67 24.97
C SER A 31 20.39 -3.59 24.15
N THR A 32 19.97 -3.39 22.90
CA THR A 32 20.35 -2.23 22.07
C THR A 32 19.76 -0.97 22.71
N SER A 33 20.51 -0.34 23.65
CA SER A 33 20.23 1.02 24.11
C SER A 33 20.88 2.02 23.16
N SER A 34 20.19 3.15 22.90
CA SER A 34 20.79 4.32 22.25
C SER A 34 21.88 4.91 23.13
N SER A 35 22.72 5.80 22.59
CA SER A 35 23.72 6.56 23.35
C SER A 35 23.13 7.32 24.56
N ASP A 36 21.81 7.54 24.56
CA ASP A 36 21.06 8.28 25.60
C ASP A 36 20.28 7.37 26.57
N GLY A 37 20.54 6.07 26.59
CA GLY A 37 19.89 5.12 27.50
C GLY A 37 18.43 4.76 27.18
N LYS A 38 17.93 5.19 25.99
CA LYS A 38 16.59 4.84 25.53
C LYS A 38 16.53 3.42 24.95
N THR A 39 15.35 2.78 25.05
CA THR A 39 15.08 1.52 24.36
C THR A 39 14.87 1.80 22.85
N VAL A 40 15.68 1.19 22.01
CA VAL A 40 15.58 1.36 20.55
C VAL A 40 14.59 0.35 19.97
N VAL A 41 13.58 0.83 19.22
CA VAL A 41 12.65 0.00 18.44
C VAL A 41 12.90 0.26 16.96
N LYS A 42 13.35 -0.74 16.22
CA LYS A 42 13.52 -0.64 14.76
C LYS A 42 12.23 -1.01 14.06
N ILE A 43 11.80 -0.17 13.12
CA ILE A 43 10.61 -0.38 12.32
C ILE A 43 10.92 -0.42 10.83
N ALA A 44 10.59 -1.52 10.16
CA ALA A 44 10.66 -1.60 8.70
C ALA A 44 9.44 -0.91 8.09
N LEU A 45 9.69 0.03 7.19
CA LEU A 45 8.69 0.83 6.50
C LEU A 45 9.21 1.23 5.11
N TRP A 46 8.40 1.94 4.32
CA TRP A 46 8.81 2.31 2.97
C TRP A 46 8.75 3.82 2.74
N ASN A 47 9.69 4.30 1.90
CA ASN A 47 9.73 5.68 1.41
C ASN A 47 9.51 6.71 2.52
N TYR A 48 10.19 6.57 3.65
CA TYR A 48 9.97 7.33 4.89
C TYR A 48 9.87 8.85 4.67
N LYS A 49 10.67 9.40 3.75
CA LYS A 49 10.69 10.83 3.47
C LYS A 49 9.45 11.34 2.73
N THR A 50 8.76 10.46 2.01
CA THR A 50 7.61 10.81 1.17
C THR A 50 6.30 10.17 1.63
N THR A 51 6.35 9.37 2.70
CA THR A 51 5.21 8.71 3.33
C THR A 51 4.99 9.33 4.72
N PRO A 52 4.23 10.44 4.82
CA PRO A 52 4.21 11.30 6.00
C PRO A 52 3.60 10.64 7.25
N GLU A 53 2.75 9.62 7.09
CA GLU A 53 2.13 8.91 8.21
C GLU A 53 3.16 8.23 9.13
N PHE A 54 4.26 7.72 8.59
CA PHE A 54 5.27 7.07 9.42
C PHE A 54 5.93 8.05 10.38
N LYS A 55 6.26 9.24 9.88
CA LYS A 55 6.79 10.29 10.74
C LYS A 55 5.78 10.75 11.79
N ALA A 56 4.52 10.92 11.40
CA ALA A 56 3.47 11.35 12.33
C ALA A 56 3.25 10.32 13.46
N LEU A 57 3.29 9.02 13.13
CA LEU A 57 3.17 7.95 14.11
C LEU A 57 4.39 7.86 15.02
N ILE A 58 5.59 7.96 14.49
CA ILE A 58 6.84 7.91 15.27
C ILE A 58 6.92 9.10 16.23
N ASP A 59 6.79 10.32 15.71
CA ASP A 59 6.86 11.54 16.51
C ASP A 59 5.77 11.55 17.62
N GLY A 60 4.53 11.15 17.28
CA GLY A 60 3.43 11.08 18.25
C GLY A 60 3.67 10.06 19.35
N PHE A 61 4.14 8.88 18.99
CA PHE A 61 4.46 7.84 19.95
C PHE A 61 5.61 8.22 20.90
N GLU A 62 6.69 8.77 20.35
CA GLU A 62 7.86 9.19 21.14
C GLU A 62 7.54 10.34 22.10
N ALA A 63 6.66 11.27 21.72
CA ALA A 63 6.20 12.34 22.58
C ALA A 63 5.51 11.82 23.85
N GLU A 64 4.77 10.71 23.75
CA GLU A 64 4.11 10.05 24.87
C GLU A 64 5.00 8.98 25.56
N ASN A 65 6.08 8.57 24.89
CA ASN A 65 6.98 7.51 25.35
C ASN A 65 8.45 7.92 25.24
N PRO A 66 8.91 8.94 25.99
CA PRO A 66 10.23 9.54 25.79
C PRO A 66 11.42 8.62 26.12
N SER A 67 11.16 7.47 26.75
CA SER A 67 12.17 6.44 27.01
C SER A 67 12.36 5.45 25.86
N ILE A 68 11.59 5.58 24.76
CA ILE A 68 11.69 4.74 23.57
C ILE A 68 12.13 5.62 22.39
N ASP A 69 13.04 5.09 21.56
CA ASP A 69 13.54 5.70 20.34
C ASP A 69 13.16 4.79 19.16
N VAL A 70 12.29 5.25 18.25
CA VAL A 70 11.78 4.46 17.13
C VAL A 70 12.57 4.79 15.86
N GLN A 71 13.38 3.86 15.42
CA GLN A 71 14.29 4.04 14.28
C GLN A 71 13.74 3.40 13.01
N PRO A 72 13.53 4.21 11.93
CA PRO A 72 13.05 3.69 10.65
C PRO A 72 14.14 2.88 9.92
N VAL A 73 13.78 1.70 9.45
CA VAL A 73 14.51 0.93 8.44
C VAL A 73 13.80 1.18 7.12
N ASP A 74 14.31 2.16 6.36
CA ASP A 74 13.67 2.67 5.14
C ASP A 74 13.98 1.77 3.94
N ILE A 75 12.95 1.33 3.25
CA ILE A 75 13.01 0.44 2.08
C ILE A 75 12.23 1.10 0.95
N LEU A 76 12.63 0.92 -0.30
CA LEU A 76 11.84 1.38 -1.45
C LEU A 76 10.50 0.63 -1.51
N ALA A 77 9.40 1.36 -1.72
CA ALA A 77 8.05 0.82 -1.67
C ALA A 77 7.82 -0.39 -2.60
N ASP A 78 8.39 -0.34 -3.82
CA ASP A 78 8.24 -1.42 -4.81
C ASP A 78 9.02 -2.68 -4.43
N ASN A 79 10.11 -2.52 -3.68
CA ASN A 79 10.95 -3.63 -3.22
C ASN A 79 10.57 -4.14 -1.82
N TYR A 80 9.60 -3.49 -1.16
CA TYR A 80 9.30 -3.74 0.24
C TYR A 80 8.88 -5.18 0.54
N PRO A 81 7.94 -5.81 -0.19
CA PRO A 81 7.51 -7.18 0.08
C PRO A 81 8.65 -8.20 -0.04
N ASP A 82 9.46 -8.10 -1.08
CA ASP A 82 10.60 -9.02 -1.32
C ASP A 82 11.68 -8.82 -0.27
N LYS A 83 11.94 -7.57 0.11
CA LYS A 83 12.93 -7.24 1.13
C LYS A 83 12.53 -7.79 2.50
N ILE A 84 11.27 -7.63 2.92
CA ILE A 84 10.76 -8.18 4.18
C ILE A 84 10.84 -9.72 4.15
N THR A 85 10.45 -10.35 3.06
CA THR A 85 10.56 -11.81 2.90
C THR A 85 12.01 -12.28 3.11
N THR A 86 12.97 -11.60 2.47
CA THR A 86 14.41 -11.91 2.58
C THR A 86 14.92 -11.66 4.01
N MET A 87 14.55 -10.55 4.64
CA MET A 87 14.94 -10.23 6.01
C MET A 87 14.45 -11.30 6.99
N LEU A 88 13.18 -11.70 6.90
CA LEU A 88 12.60 -12.73 7.76
C LEU A 88 13.24 -14.10 7.54
N ALA A 89 13.51 -14.48 6.29
CA ALA A 89 14.22 -15.73 5.97
C ALA A 89 15.67 -15.72 6.49
N GLY A 90 16.35 -14.58 6.42
CA GLY A 90 17.71 -14.38 6.95
C GLY A 90 17.79 -14.26 8.47
N GLY A 91 16.65 -14.22 9.17
CA GLY A 91 16.62 -14.11 10.62
C GLY A 91 16.88 -12.71 11.16
N ASP A 92 16.53 -11.70 10.40
CA ASP A 92 16.60 -10.29 10.80
C ASP A 92 15.81 -10.03 12.10
N THR A 93 16.30 -9.10 12.92
CA THR A 93 15.78 -8.78 14.24
C THR A 93 15.10 -7.40 14.32
N THR A 94 14.73 -6.81 13.18
CA THR A 94 13.91 -5.60 13.14
C THR A 94 12.64 -5.83 13.94
N ASP A 95 12.32 -4.95 14.88
CA ASP A 95 11.31 -5.20 15.90
C ASP A 95 9.88 -5.13 15.36
N VAL A 96 9.59 -4.09 14.58
CA VAL A 96 8.26 -3.87 13.99
C VAL A 96 8.35 -3.99 12.47
N LEU A 97 7.39 -4.69 11.88
CA LEU A 97 7.25 -4.87 10.45
C LEU A 97 5.93 -4.26 10.00
N THR A 98 5.95 -3.45 8.95
CA THR A 98 4.71 -2.92 8.35
C THR A 98 4.14 -3.96 7.39
N MET A 99 2.93 -4.40 7.63
CA MET A 99 2.18 -5.29 6.73
C MET A 99 1.50 -4.43 5.66
N LYS A 100 2.17 -4.29 4.52
CA LYS A 100 1.71 -3.46 3.41
C LYS A 100 0.40 -3.95 2.80
N ASN A 101 0.20 -5.26 2.84
CA ASN A 101 -1.02 -5.93 2.39
C ASN A 101 -1.32 -7.16 3.27
N VAL A 102 -2.54 -7.67 3.17
CA VAL A 102 -3.02 -8.80 3.99
C VAL A 102 -2.48 -10.13 3.48
N THR A 103 -2.13 -10.23 2.20
CA THR A 103 -1.60 -11.47 1.58
C THR A 103 -0.22 -11.83 2.14
N ASP A 104 0.69 -10.86 2.21
CA ASP A 104 2.02 -11.07 2.80
C ASP A 104 1.93 -11.36 4.30
N TYR A 105 1.03 -10.67 5.00
CA TYR A 105 0.76 -10.92 6.42
C TYR A 105 0.40 -12.38 6.70
N SER A 106 -0.56 -12.93 5.95
CA SER A 106 -0.99 -14.32 6.11
C SER A 106 0.18 -15.29 5.98
N ARG A 107 1.03 -15.09 4.96
CA ARG A 107 2.23 -15.90 4.73
C ARG A 107 3.23 -15.84 5.90
N TYR A 108 3.51 -14.66 6.44
CA TYR A 108 4.46 -14.53 7.55
C TYR A 108 3.90 -15.08 8.87
N ALA A 109 2.61 -14.86 9.13
CA ALA A 109 1.94 -15.37 10.31
C ALA A 109 1.89 -16.91 10.35
N THR A 110 1.50 -17.55 9.24
CA THR A 110 1.43 -19.02 9.13
C THR A 110 2.80 -19.69 9.22
N ARG A 111 3.86 -19.01 8.78
CA ARG A 111 5.25 -19.46 8.94
C ARG A 111 5.83 -19.21 10.33
N GLY A 112 5.05 -18.66 11.27
CA GLY A 112 5.48 -18.41 12.65
C GLY A 112 6.54 -17.34 12.79
N GLN A 113 6.60 -16.38 11.84
CA GLN A 113 7.60 -15.32 11.81
C GLN A 113 7.17 -14.07 12.59
N LEU A 114 5.92 -14.01 13.04
CA LEU A 114 5.33 -12.89 13.78
C LEU A 114 4.97 -13.31 15.20
N LEU A 115 5.00 -12.37 16.15
CA LEU A 115 4.50 -12.58 17.50
C LEU A 115 2.97 -12.44 17.53
N PRO A 116 2.27 -13.27 18.35
CA PRO A 116 0.84 -13.11 18.57
C PRO A 116 0.50 -11.77 19.22
N LEU A 117 -0.56 -11.13 18.73
CA LEU A 117 -1.16 -9.91 19.27
C LEU A 117 -2.64 -10.13 19.67
N THR A 118 -3.05 -11.38 19.79
CA THR A 118 -4.44 -11.77 20.11
C THR A 118 -4.91 -11.21 21.45
N ASP A 119 -4.01 -11.12 22.42
CA ASP A 119 -4.25 -10.51 23.74
C ASP A 119 -4.57 -9.01 23.66
N VAL A 120 -3.98 -8.32 22.70
CA VAL A 120 -4.27 -6.90 22.40
C VAL A 120 -5.58 -6.80 21.61
N ALA A 121 -5.69 -7.54 20.49
CA ALA A 121 -6.86 -7.50 19.62
C ALA A 121 -8.18 -7.86 20.32
N SER A 122 -8.13 -8.75 21.33
CA SER A 122 -9.31 -9.14 22.12
C SER A 122 -9.88 -8.02 23.00
N LYS A 123 -9.10 -6.99 23.28
CA LYS A 123 -9.51 -5.81 24.08
C LYS A 123 -10.01 -4.65 23.23
N LEU A 124 -9.87 -4.72 21.92
CA LEU A 124 -10.32 -3.67 21.02
C LEU A 124 -11.83 -3.78 20.78
N ASP A 125 -12.48 -2.63 20.69
CA ASP A 125 -13.84 -2.56 20.14
C ASP A 125 -13.78 -2.74 18.63
N LYS A 126 -14.02 -3.98 18.19
CA LYS A 126 -13.90 -4.36 16.76
C LYS A 126 -14.83 -3.56 15.84
N ALA A 127 -15.96 -3.06 16.35
CA ALA A 127 -16.89 -2.24 15.58
C ALA A 127 -16.30 -0.87 15.21
N SER A 128 -15.33 -0.39 15.97
CA SER A 128 -14.63 0.87 15.71
C SER A 128 -13.46 0.73 14.74
N TYR A 129 -13.22 -0.46 14.18
CA TYR A 129 -12.10 -0.69 13.27
C TYR A 129 -12.56 -1.11 11.88
N SER A 130 -12.04 -0.45 10.87
CA SER A 130 -12.11 -0.91 9.48
C SER A 130 -10.91 -1.83 9.20
N GLY A 131 -11.18 -3.03 8.67
CA GLY A 131 -10.14 -3.97 8.26
C GLY A 131 -9.48 -4.78 9.39
N LEU A 132 -9.90 -4.67 10.65
CA LEU A 132 -9.35 -5.50 11.72
C LEU A 132 -9.66 -6.99 11.52
N SER A 133 -10.86 -7.32 11.04
CA SER A 133 -11.26 -8.70 10.73
C SER A 133 -10.40 -9.36 9.67
N ASP A 134 -9.79 -8.59 8.79
CA ASP A 134 -8.96 -9.10 7.70
C ASP A 134 -7.62 -9.66 8.19
N TYR A 135 -7.24 -9.31 9.43
CA TYR A 135 -6.08 -9.85 10.14
C TYR A 135 -6.42 -11.00 11.09
N ASP A 136 -7.67 -11.48 11.08
CA ASP A 136 -8.07 -12.66 11.87
C ASP A 136 -7.69 -13.96 11.13
N LEU A 137 -6.70 -14.66 11.67
CA LEU A 137 -6.32 -15.99 11.20
C LEU A 137 -6.81 -17.04 12.21
N GLN A 138 -8.04 -17.52 12.00
CA GLN A 138 -8.66 -18.56 12.83
C GLN A 138 -8.71 -18.18 14.34
N GLY A 139 -9.12 -16.95 14.62
CA GLY A 139 -9.20 -16.41 15.97
C GLY A 139 -7.87 -15.87 16.53
N LYS A 140 -6.81 -15.83 15.74
CA LYS A 140 -5.50 -15.32 16.12
C LYS A 140 -5.12 -14.08 15.30
N TYR A 141 -4.59 -13.09 16.00
CA TYR A 141 -4.10 -11.86 15.40
C TYR A 141 -2.59 -11.76 15.59
N TYR A 142 -1.87 -11.41 14.52
CA TYR A 142 -0.41 -11.20 14.53
C TYR A 142 -0.03 -9.80 14.04
N ALA A 143 -1.01 -9.01 13.60
CA ALA A 143 -0.87 -7.62 13.22
C ALA A 143 -2.11 -6.83 13.64
N LEU A 144 -1.97 -5.52 13.79
CA LEU A 144 -3.07 -4.60 14.06
C LEU A 144 -3.07 -3.49 13.00
N PRO A 145 -4.21 -3.21 12.34
CA PRO A 145 -4.28 -2.17 11.32
C PRO A 145 -4.18 -0.78 11.95
N TYR A 146 -3.38 0.10 11.35
CA TYR A 146 -3.30 1.51 11.72
C TYR A 146 -4.03 2.42 10.73
N ARG A 147 -4.13 1.99 9.47
CA ARG A 147 -4.92 2.66 8.43
C ARG A 147 -5.71 1.65 7.61
N SER A 148 -6.81 2.12 7.02
CA SER A 148 -7.65 1.31 6.13
C SER A 148 -8.01 2.14 4.91
N ASP A 149 -7.23 1.96 3.86
CA ASP A 149 -7.42 2.67 2.61
C ASP A 149 -8.39 1.94 1.70
N PHE A 150 -9.11 2.73 0.91
CA PHE A 150 -9.98 2.23 -0.14
C PHE A 150 -9.92 3.16 -1.36
N TRP A 151 -10.39 2.67 -2.51
CA TRP A 151 -10.30 3.42 -3.75
C TRP A 151 -11.49 4.36 -3.93
N VAL A 152 -11.16 5.58 -4.39
CA VAL A 152 -12.10 6.65 -4.76
C VAL A 152 -11.70 7.22 -6.12
N LEU A 153 -12.56 8.03 -6.71
CA LEU A 153 -12.26 8.75 -7.93
C LEU A 153 -11.79 10.16 -7.59
N PHE A 154 -10.48 10.41 -7.69
CA PHE A 154 -9.94 11.77 -7.64
C PHE A 154 -10.20 12.50 -8.95
N TYR A 155 -10.46 13.81 -8.87
CA TYR A 155 -10.67 14.63 -10.05
C TYR A 155 -10.18 16.07 -9.87
N ASN A 156 -9.79 16.68 -10.99
CA ASN A 156 -9.43 18.09 -11.06
C ASN A 156 -10.72 18.92 -11.24
N LYS A 157 -11.06 19.75 -10.23
CA LYS A 157 -12.30 20.55 -10.21
C LYS A 157 -12.39 21.54 -11.36
N ASP A 158 -11.28 22.16 -11.75
CA ASP A 158 -11.26 23.15 -12.85
C ASP A 158 -11.49 22.48 -14.21
N MET A 159 -11.11 21.22 -14.39
CA MET A 159 -11.32 20.45 -15.61
C MET A 159 -12.73 19.85 -15.72
N VAL A 160 -13.23 19.33 -14.59
CA VAL A 160 -14.53 18.67 -14.53
C VAL A 160 -15.67 19.68 -14.48
N GLY A 161 -15.44 20.86 -13.90
CA GLY A 161 -16.41 21.93 -13.79
C GLY A 161 -17.65 21.52 -13.00
N LYS A 162 -18.84 21.85 -13.52
CA LYS A 162 -20.13 21.56 -12.87
C LYS A 162 -20.69 20.15 -13.21
N THR A 163 -19.85 19.23 -13.68
CA THR A 163 -20.31 17.87 -13.99
C THR A 163 -20.67 17.13 -12.73
N ASP A 164 -21.85 16.53 -12.69
CA ASP A 164 -22.24 15.65 -11.59
C ASP A 164 -21.41 14.35 -11.61
N MET A 165 -20.65 14.12 -10.55
CA MET A 165 -19.78 12.96 -10.36
C MET A 165 -20.32 11.99 -9.31
N SER A 166 -21.53 12.25 -8.76
CA SER A 166 -22.01 11.55 -7.56
C SER A 166 -22.45 10.11 -7.80
N LYS A 167 -22.90 9.78 -9.01
CA LYS A 167 -23.54 8.49 -9.33
C LYS A 167 -23.11 7.95 -10.68
N LEU A 168 -21.80 7.89 -10.91
CA LEU A 168 -21.26 7.42 -12.18
C LEU A 168 -21.35 5.90 -12.29
N THR A 169 -21.82 5.44 -13.44
CA THR A 169 -21.51 4.10 -13.91
C THR A 169 -20.17 4.09 -14.63
N TRP A 170 -19.56 2.92 -14.85
CA TRP A 170 -18.35 2.80 -15.68
C TRP A 170 -18.58 3.27 -17.13
N GLY A 171 -19.81 3.10 -17.64
CA GLY A 171 -20.20 3.66 -18.94
C GLY A 171 -20.20 5.20 -18.94
N ASP A 172 -20.70 5.83 -17.88
CA ASP A 172 -20.69 7.30 -17.75
C ASP A 172 -19.28 7.84 -17.55
N TYR A 173 -18.48 7.17 -16.70
CA TYR A 173 -17.07 7.48 -16.54
C TYR A 173 -16.30 7.46 -17.87
N ALA A 174 -16.51 6.42 -18.71
CA ALA A 174 -15.87 6.32 -20.01
C ALA A 174 -16.31 7.43 -20.99
N LYS A 175 -17.59 7.84 -20.95
CA LYS A 175 -18.09 9.00 -21.73
C LYS A 175 -17.43 10.30 -21.24
N LEU A 176 -17.35 10.51 -19.93
CA LEU A 176 -16.70 11.67 -19.33
C LEU A 176 -15.22 11.74 -19.66
N ALA A 177 -14.50 10.61 -19.56
CA ALA A 177 -13.09 10.54 -19.94
C ALA A 177 -12.86 10.97 -21.39
N LYS A 178 -13.69 10.51 -22.32
CA LYS A 178 -13.62 10.96 -23.71
C LYS A 178 -13.91 12.46 -23.86
N ARG A 179 -14.92 12.97 -23.14
CA ARG A 179 -15.33 14.39 -23.18
C ARG A 179 -14.26 15.33 -22.63
N PHE A 180 -13.58 14.95 -21.54
CA PHE A 180 -12.55 15.79 -20.92
C PHE A 180 -11.20 15.71 -21.64
N THR A 181 -11.03 14.76 -22.54
CA THR A 181 -9.81 14.63 -23.34
C THR A 181 -9.68 15.79 -24.33
N LYS A 182 -8.53 16.48 -24.30
CA LYS A 182 -8.26 17.67 -25.11
C LYS A 182 -6.82 17.68 -25.63
N GLY A 183 -6.57 18.52 -26.64
CA GLY A 183 -5.23 18.77 -27.15
C GLY A 183 -4.59 17.57 -27.85
N SER A 184 -3.34 17.75 -28.25
CA SER A 184 -2.51 16.73 -28.93
C SER A 184 -1.03 16.99 -28.63
N GLY A 185 -0.17 16.00 -28.89
CA GLY A 185 1.28 16.11 -28.63
C GLY A 185 1.59 16.44 -27.18
N SER A 186 2.45 17.43 -26.95
CA SER A 186 2.83 17.90 -25.60
C SER A 186 1.68 18.50 -24.80
N ASP A 187 0.68 19.07 -25.49
CA ASP A 187 -0.48 19.72 -24.87
C ASP A 187 -1.65 18.77 -24.65
N LYS A 188 -1.40 17.47 -24.81
CA LYS A 188 -2.41 16.45 -24.59
C LYS A 188 -2.81 16.42 -23.12
N VAL A 189 -4.12 16.53 -22.90
CA VAL A 189 -4.79 16.30 -21.61
C VAL A 189 -5.69 15.08 -21.78
N TYR A 190 -5.50 14.12 -20.92
CA TYR A 190 -6.33 12.92 -20.87
C TYR A 190 -7.56 13.15 -19.99
N GLY A 191 -8.69 12.59 -20.37
CA GLY A 191 -9.88 12.66 -19.52
C GLY A 191 -9.76 11.82 -18.26
N THR A 192 -8.90 10.79 -18.30
CA THR A 192 -8.55 10.01 -17.12
C THR A 192 -7.13 9.46 -17.21
N TYR A 193 -6.58 9.05 -16.08
CA TYR A 193 -5.39 8.23 -15.99
C TYR A 193 -5.72 6.94 -15.24
N LEU A 194 -5.52 5.82 -15.89
CA LEU A 194 -5.56 4.50 -15.26
C LEU A 194 -4.13 4.10 -14.94
N HIS A 195 -3.84 3.93 -13.66
CA HIS A 195 -2.49 3.51 -13.24
C HIS A 195 -2.22 2.06 -13.68
N THR A 196 -0.94 1.68 -13.74
CA THR A 196 -0.52 0.38 -14.28
C THR A 196 -0.83 -0.82 -13.39
N TRP A 197 -1.33 -0.60 -12.18
CA TRP A 197 -1.68 -1.69 -11.28
C TRP A 197 -2.94 -2.43 -11.76
N ARG A 198 -2.95 -3.75 -11.57
CA ARG A 198 -4.11 -4.59 -11.90
C ARG A 198 -5.38 -4.18 -11.15
N SER A 199 -5.22 -3.54 -10.01
CA SER A 199 -6.30 -3.11 -9.11
C SER A 199 -7.35 -2.25 -9.81
N VAL A 200 -6.94 -1.35 -10.72
CA VAL A 200 -7.86 -0.45 -11.45
C VAL A 200 -8.81 -1.17 -12.41
N VAL A 201 -8.54 -2.45 -12.69
CA VAL A 201 -9.36 -3.31 -13.55
C VAL A 201 -9.88 -4.51 -12.77
N GLN A 202 -8.98 -5.30 -12.19
CA GLN A 202 -9.33 -6.60 -11.62
C GLN A 202 -9.98 -6.49 -10.25
N ALA A 203 -9.37 -5.77 -9.30
CA ALA A 203 -9.89 -5.69 -7.93
C ALA A 203 -11.24 -4.97 -7.88
N ILE A 204 -11.41 -3.89 -8.64
CA ILE A 204 -12.71 -3.19 -8.70
C ILE A 204 -13.79 -4.05 -9.37
N SER A 205 -13.43 -4.81 -10.40
CA SER A 205 -14.35 -5.74 -11.05
C SER A 205 -14.81 -6.82 -10.06
N SER A 206 -13.86 -7.47 -9.38
CA SER A 206 -14.17 -8.46 -8.34
C SER A 206 -15.10 -7.88 -7.26
N ALA A 207 -14.75 -6.73 -6.71
CA ALA A 207 -15.52 -6.11 -5.65
C ALA A 207 -16.97 -5.82 -6.05
N GLN A 208 -17.19 -5.32 -7.26
CA GLN A 208 -18.53 -4.89 -7.73
C GLN A 208 -19.37 -6.00 -8.35
N THR A 209 -18.77 -7.09 -8.79
CA THR A 209 -19.48 -8.24 -9.36
C THR A 209 -19.62 -9.40 -8.38
N GLY A 210 -18.85 -9.40 -7.30
CA GLY A 210 -18.73 -10.53 -6.37
C GLY A 210 -17.90 -11.69 -6.93
N GLY A 211 -17.05 -11.43 -7.95
CA GLY A 211 -16.19 -12.44 -8.56
C GLY A 211 -15.07 -12.89 -7.60
N ASP A 212 -14.83 -14.19 -7.53
CA ASP A 212 -13.82 -14.79 -6.68
C ASP A 212 -12.44 -14.79 -7.37
N GLN A 213 -11.52 -13.98 -6.88
CA GLN A 213 -10.16 -13.91 -7.41
C GLN A 213 -9.32 -15.16 -7.16
N LEU A 214 -9.74 -16.06 -6.25
CA LEU A 214 -9.07 -17.33 -5.98
C LEU A 214 -9.72 -18.53 -6.71
N GLY A 215 -10.89 -18.32 -7.32
CA GLY A 215 -11.74 -19.38 -7.85
C GLY A 215 -11.29 -19.99 -9.19
N GLY A 216 -10.42 -19.29 -9.95
CA GLY A 216 -9.97 -19.76 -11.26
C GLY A 216 -11.02 -19.67 -12.38
N ASP A 217 -11.98 -18.74 -12.26
CA ASP A 217 -12.91 -18.32 -13.31
C ASP A 217 -12.95 -16.80 -13.33
N TYR A 218 -12.27 -16.18 -14.28
CA TYR A 218 -12.02 -14.75 -14.33
C TYR A 218 -12.83 -14.01 -15.40
N ALA A 219 -13.88 -14.63 -15.92
CA ALA A 219 -14.77 -14.02 -16.92
C ALA A 219 -15.35 -12.66 -16.46
N PHE A 220 -15.51 -12.46 -15.15
CA PHE A 220 -16.01 -11.22 -14.56
C PHE A 220 -15.05 -10.02 -14.73
N PHE A 221 -13.79 -10.20 -15.13
CA PHE A 221 -12.88 -9.11 -15.46
C PHE A 221 -13.14 -8.50 -16.85
N LYS A 222 -13.84 -9.21 -17.74
CA LYS A 222 -13.94 -8.89 -19.16
C LYS A 222 -14.41 -7.46 -19.43
N ASP A 223 -15.55 -7.08 -18.89
CA ASP A 223 -16.16 -5.77 -19.14
C ASP A 223 -15.24 -4.62 -18.72
N GLN A 224 -14.53 -4.79 -17.59
CA GLN A 224 -13.63 -3.76 -17.08
C GLN A 224 -12.36 -3.66 -17.94
N TYR A 225 -11.83 -4.77 -18.45
CA TYR A 225 -10.74 -4.75 -19.44
C TYR A 225 -11.16 -4.09 -20.72
N GLU A 226 -12.34 -4.43 -21.27
CA GLU A 226 -12.85 -3.83 -22.51
C GLU A 226 -13.05 -2.33 -22.36
N MET A 227 -13.55 -1.86 -21.21
CA MET A 227 -13.67 -0.45 -20.87
C MET A 227 -12.29 0.22 -20.86
N ALA A 228 -11.30 -0.33 -20.15
CA ALA A 228 -9.96 0.23 -20.03
C ALA A 228 -9.23 0.30 -21.38
N LEU A 229 -9.25 -0.78 -22.17
CA LEU A 229 -8.68 -0.81 -23.53
C LEU A 229 -9.44 0.12 -24.49
N GLY A 230 -10.75 0.23 -24.33
CA GLY A 230 -11.58 1.19 -25.07
C GLY A 230 -11.17 2.65 -24.82
N LEU A 231 -10.78 2.98 -23.59
CA LEU A 231 -10.22 4.30 -23.24
C LEU A 231 -8.85 4.53 -23.87
N GLN A 232 -7.97 3.52 -23.87
CA GLN A 232 -6.67 3.62 -24.55
C GLN A 232 -6.85 3.83 -26.06
N LYS A 233 -7.71 3.03 -26.72
CA LYS A 233 -8.03 3.14 -28.15
C LYS A 233 -8.60 4.53 -28.49
N ALA A 234 -9.43 5.08 -27.63
CA ALA A 234 -10.00 6.42 -27.78
C ALA A 234 -9.00 7.53 -27.42
N LYS A 235 -7.78 7.20 -27.00
CA LYS A 235 -6.77 8.15 -26.48
C LYS A 235 -7.31 9.03 -25.35
N ALA A 236 -8.22 8.49 -24.54
CA ALA A 236 -8.83 9.16 -23.39
C ALA A 236 -8.06 8.90 -22.08
N THR A 237 -7.15 7.97 -22.09
CA THR A 237 -6.14 7.72 -21.04
C THR A 237 -4.76 7.56 -21.68
N LEU A 238 -3.71 7.76 -20.88
CA LEU A 238 -2.35 7.45 -21.30
C LEU A 238 -2.25 5.94 -21.60
N PRO A 239 -1.61 5.51 -22.71
CA PRO A 239 -1.43 4.09 -22.97
C PRO A 239 -0.64 3.39 -21.86
N PHE A 240 -1.05 2.18 -21.51
CA PHE A 240 -0.42 1.37 -20.45
C PHE A 240 1.08 1.18 -20.69
N ALA A 241 1.47 0.76 -21.90
CA ALA A 241 2.88 0.55 -22.24
C ALA A 241 3.72 1.83 -22.09
N THR A 242 3.15 3.01 -22.41
CA THR A 242 3.84 4.30 -22.20
C THR A 242 3.98 4.63 -20.74
N ALA A 243 2.93 4.40 -19.93
CA ALA A 243 2.97 4.65 -18.50
C ALA A 243 3.97 3.74 -17.80
N SER A 244 3.96 2.45 -18.12
CA SER A 244 4.86 1.44 -17.56
C SER A 244 6.33 1.70 -17.94
N SER A 245 6.63 1.85 -19.24
CA SER A 245 8.00 2.03 -19.72
C SER A 245 8.67 3.32 -19.20
N ASN A 246 7.89 4.38 -18.98
CA ASN A 246 8.39 5.66 -18.51
C ASN A 246 8.17 5.85 -16.99
N GLN A 247 7.67 4.84 -16.28
CA GLN A 247 7.38 4.88 -14.84
C GLN A 247 6.52 6.10 -14.44
N ILE A 248 5.51 6.42 -15.26
CA ILE A 248 4.65 7.57 -15.04
C ILE A 248 3.69 7.28 -13.88
N THR A 249 3.74 8.12 -12.87
CA THR A 249 2.92 7.99 -11.67
C THR A 249 1.57 8.68 -11.80
N TYR A 250 0.58 8.22 -11.06
CA TYR A 250 -0.73 8.84 -10.95
C TYR A 250 -0.66 10.28 -10.44
N ASP A 251 0.27 10.55 -9.55
CA ASP A 251 0.48 11.84 -8.95
C ASP A 251 0.80 12.91 -10.00
N SER A 252 1.81 12.67 -10.83
CA SER A 252 2.20 13.58 -11.90
C SER A 252 1.07 13.88 -12.89
N GLN A 253 0.10 12.98 -13.05
CA GLN A 253 -0.96 13.18 -14.05
C GLN A 253 -2.04 14.15 -13.57
N LEU A 254 -2.43 14.11 -12.30
CA LEU A 254 -3.42 15.03 -11.75
C LEU A 254 -2.80 16.39 -11.41
N THR A 255 -1.66 16.40 -10.70
CA THR A 255 -1.04 17.60 -10.18
C THR A 255 -0.51 18.54 -11.27
N THR A 256 -0.09 17.98 -12.41
CA THR A 256 0.33 18.78 -13.59
C THR A 256 -0.81 19.06 -14.58
N GLY A 257 -2.04 18.69 -14.26
CA GLY A 257 -3.20 18.89 -15.13
C GLY A 257 -3.17 18.05 -16.42
N LYS A 258 -2.46 16.92 -16.42
CA LYS A 258 -2.42 16.01 -17.60
C LYS A 258 -3.58 15.01 -17.61
N ALA A 259 -4.27 14.80 -16.48
CA ALA A 259 -5.50 14.02 -16.41
C ALA A 259 -6.58 14.73 -15.60
N ALA A 260 -7.84 14.63 -16.07
CA ALA A 260 -8.99 15.22 -15.40
C ALA A 260 -9.50 14.35 -14.24
N MET A 261 -9.39 13.03 -14.34
CA MET A 261 -9.86 12.04 -13.37
C MET A 261 -8.79 10.98 -13.15
N VAL A 262 -8.68 10.47 -11.91
CA VAL A 262 -7.74 9.40 -11.55
C VAL A 262 -8.38 8.51 -10.49
N PRO A 263 -8.78 7.28 -10.81
CA PRO A 263 -9.12 6.28 -9.80
C PRO A 263 -7.87 5.93 -8.99
N MET A 264 -7.92 6.14 -7.66
CA MET A 264 -6.77 5.89 -6.78
C MET A 264 -7.22 5.66 -5.33
N GLY A 265 -6.33 5.12 -4.52
CA GLY A 265 -6.59 4.90 -3.11
C GLY A 265 -6.59 6.17 -2.28
N SER A 266 -7.37 6.16 -1.20
CA SER A 266 -7.60 7.31 -0.30
C SER A 266 -6.31 7.87 0.34
N TRP A 267 -5.26 7.04 0.47
CA TRP A 267 -3.93 7.48 0.96
C TRP A 267 -3.34 8.65 0.18
N TRP A 268 -3.74 8.82 -1.08
CA TRP A 268 -3.21 9.89 -1.92
C TRP A 268 -3.61 11.28 -1.48
N ALA A 269 -4.72 11.42 -0.76
CA ALA A 269 -5.13 12.70 -0.18
C ALA A 269 -4.03 13.33 0.67
N ALA A 270 -3.36 12.55 1.53
CA ALA A 270 -2.27 13.03 2.37
C ALA A 270 -1.06 13.53 1.56
N ALA A 271 -0.70 12.86 0.47
CA ALA A 271 0.38 13.29 -0.40
C ALA A 271 0.03 14.60 -1.12
N LEU A 272 -1.18 14.72 -1.68
CA LEU A 272 -1.66 15.95 -2.32
C LEU A 272 -1.64 17.15 -1.36
N LEU A 273 -2.07 16.96 -0.11
CA LEU A 273 -2.04 17.98 0.93
C LEU A 273 -0.60 18.38 1.29
N ALA A 274 0.29 17.40 1.45
CA ALA A 274 1.69 17.65 1.78
C ALA A 274 2.41 18.39 0.66
N GLU A 275 2.15 18.08 -0.59
CA GLU A 275 2.72 18.76 -1.76
C GLU A 275 2.18 20.18 -1.91
N ALA A 276 0.86 20.39 -1.72
CA ALA A 276 0.27 21.72 -1.75
C ALA A 276 0.87 22.62 -0.67
N LYS A 277 1.05 22.11 0.55
CA LYS A 277 1.69 22.82 1.66
C LYS A 277 3.15 23.21 1.35
N GLN A 278 3.85 22.44 0.52
CA GLN A 278 5.21 22.72 0.06
C GLN A 278 5.24 23.62 -1.19
N GLY A 279 4.08 24.03 -1.72
CA GLY A 279 3.99 24.81 -2.96
C GLY A 279 4.37 24.04 -4.22
N LYS A 280 4.33 22.71 -4.18
CA LYS A 280 4.68 21.83 -5.31
C LYS A 280 3.52 21.56 -6.26
N ASN A 281 2.29 21.71 -5.78
CA ASN A 281 1.09 21.70 -6.61
C ASN A 281 0.07 22.72 -6.11
N ASP A 282 -0.80 23.17 -7.01
CA ASP A 282 -1.92 24.09 -6.75
C ASP A 282 -3.24 23.55 -7.30
N VAL A 283 -3.29 22.26 -7.62
CA VAL A 283 -4.44 21.61 -8.20
C VAL A 283 -5.66 21.67 -7.26
N LYS A 284 -6.79 22.17 -7.77
CA LYS A 284 -8.06 22.10 -7.07
C LYS A 284 -8.69 20.74 -7.30
N TRP A 285 -8.45 19.84 -6.38
CA TRP A 285 -8.94 18.48 -6.48
C TRP A 285 -10.20 18.24 -5.64
N GLY A 286 -10.90 17.17 -5.97
CA GLY A 286 -12.03 16.63 -5.21
C GLY A 286 -12.04 15.11 -5.30
N MET A 287 -12.91 14.49 -4.50
CA MET A 287 -13.15 13.06 -4.50
C MET A 287 -14.60 12.77 -4.85
N ALA A 288 -14.84 11.72 -5.59
CA ALA A 288 -16.15 11.13 -5.86
C ALA A 288 -16.11 9.63 -5.55
N PRO A 289 -17.27 9.00 -5.29
CA PRO A 289 -17.33 7.54 -5.22
C PRO A 289 -16.77 6.91 -6.50
N MET A 290 -16.16 5.72 -6.38
CA MET A 290 -15.77 4.95 -7.55
C MET A 290 -16.98 4.77 -8.47
N PRO A 291 -16.81 4.82 -9.80
CA PRO A 291 -17.88 4.44 -10.73
C PRO A 291 -18.36 3.02 -10.44
N GLN A 292 -19.65 2.77 -10.63
CA GLN A 292 -20.27 1.49 -10.30
C GLN A 292 -20.68 0.72 -11.56
N VAL A 293 -20.75 -0.61 -11.48
CA VAL A 293 -21.37 -1.43 -12.54
C VAL A 293 -22.85 -1.11 -12.67
N LYS A 294 -23.52 -0.88 -11.53
CA LYS A 294 -24.95 -0.51 -11.46
C LYS A 294 -25.15 0.68 -10.53
N ASN A 295 -26.06 1.56 -10.89
CA ASN A 295 -26.45 2.68 -10.05
C ASN A 295 -27.70 2.29 -9.23
N ASP A 296 -27.52 1.47 -8.21
CA ASP A 296 -28.58 0.99 -7.31
C ASP A 296 -28.60 1.69 -5.94
N GLY A 297 -27.86 2.79 -5.83
CA GLY A 297 -27.75 3.58 -4.59
C GLY A 297 -26.68 3.06 -3.63
N LYS A 298 -26.01 1.97 -3.95
CA LYS A 298 -24.85 1.46 -3.18
C LYS A 298 -23.56 1.88 -3.85
N THR A 299 -22.56 2.13 -3.02
CA THR A 299 -21.18 2.40 -3.47
C THR A 299 -20.29 1.27 -2.98
N VAL A 300 -19.86 0.43 -3.90
CA VAL A 300 -18.94 -0.68 -3.63
C VAL A 300 -17.57 -0.32 -4.18
N THR A 301 -16.57 -0.44 -3.35
CA THR A 301 -15.17 -0.24 -3.73
C THR A 301 -14.31 -1.36 -3.13
N PHE A 302 -13.02 -1.29 -3.37
CA PHE A 302 -12.06 -2.20 -2.77
C PHE A 302 -10.99 -1.40 -2.03
N GLY A 303 -10.30 -2.08 -1.13
CA GLY A 303 -9.23 -1.51 -0.34
C GLY A 303 -8.38 -2.58 0.33
N SER A 304 -7.39 -2.13 1.04
CA SER A 304 -6.55 -3.00 1.86
C SER A 304 -6.14 -2.25 3.11
N PRO A 305 -6.37 -2.82 4.29
CA PRO A 305 -5.80 -2.26 5.50
C PRO A 305 -4.29 -2.48 5.52
N THR A 306 -3.58 -1.51 6.09
CA THR A 306 -2.15 -1.61 6.38
C THR A 306 -1.97 -1.72 7.88
N ALA A 307 -1.13 -2.66 8.33
CA ALA A 307 -0.98 -2.98 9.74
C ALA A 307 0.48 -2.98 10.19
N PHE A 308 0.67 -2.96 11.50
CA PHE A 308 1.96 -3.25 12.11
C PHE A 308 1.92 -4.62 12.77
N ALA A 309 3.01 -5.37 12.62
CA ALA A 309 3.26 -6.64 13.27
C ALA A 309 4.58 -6.59 14.06
N VAL A 310 4.70 -7.44 15.07
CA VAL A 310 5.95 -7.60 15.82
C VAL A 310 6.67 -8.83 15.29
N ASN A 311 7.93 -8.67 14.92
CA ASN A 311 8.79 -9.76 14.48
C ASN A 311 8.99 -10.79 15.60
N LYS A 312 8.89 -12.06 15.28
CA LYS A 312 9.15 -13.15 16.25
C LYS A 312 10.56 -13.07 16.89
N LYS A 313 11.52 -12.50 16.16
CA LYS A 313 12.91 -12.31 16.60
C LYS A 313 13.22 -10.88 17.07
N ALA A 314 12.18 -10.08 17.36
CA ALA A 314 12.35 -8.74 17.89
C ALA A 314 13.21 -8.74 19.15
N LYS A 315 14.19 -7.85 19.22
CA LYS A 315 15.05 -7.68 20.41
C LYS A 315 14.31 -6.96 21.55
N ASN A 316 13.44 -6.01 21.18
CA ASN A 316 12.67 -5.18 22.11
C ASN A 316 11.16 -5.40 21.95
N ALA A 317 10.73 -6.69 22.04
CA ALA A 317 9.36 -7.12 21.73
C ALA A 317 8.28 -6.37 22.53
N ASP A 318 8.49 -6.05 23.80
CA ASP A 318 7.50 -5.34 24.63
C ASP A 318 7.36 -3.88 24.19
N ALA A 319 8.46 -3.20 23.89
CA ALA A 319 8.44 -1.83 23.36
C ALA A 319 7.82 -1.80 21.94
N ALA A 320 8.12 -2.81 21.12
CA ALA A 320 7.49 -2.98 19.81
C ALA A 320 5.98 -3.20 19.90
N LYS A 321 5.51 -4.07 20.81
CA LYS A 321 4.07 -4.25 21.10
C LYS A 321 3.42 -2.95 21.55
N LYS A 322 4.10 -2.18 22.40
CA LYS A 322 3.59 -0.88 22.85
C LYS A 322 3.40 0.08 21.69
N PHE A 323 4.39 0.17 20.79
CA PHE A 323 4.27 0.98 19.57
C PHE A 323 3.10 0.53 18.69
N VAL A 324 3.01 -0.77 18.39
CA VAL A 324 1.95 -1.32 17.53
C VAL A 324 0.56 -1.05 18.13
N THR A 325 0.40 -1.24 19.44
CA THR A 325 -0.87 -0.99 20.14
C THR A 325 -1.26 0.50 20.07
N TRP A 326 -0.31 1.40 20.34
CA TRP A 326 -0.54 2.85 20.28
C TRP A 326 -0.86 3.31 18.85
N ALA A 327 -0.06 2.87 17.86
CA ALA A 327 -0.20 3.28 16.47
C ALA A 327 -1.54 2.82 15.86
N SER A 328 -2.06 1.67 16.28
CA SER A 328 -3.36 1.13 15.86
C SER A 328 -4.53 1.61 16.72
N GLY A 329 -4.27 2.34 17.80
CA GLY A 329 -5.28 2.88 18.72
C GLY A 329 -5.81 4.25 18.32
N PRO A 330 -6.67 4.84 19.19
CA PRO A 330 -7.24 6.18 18.96
C PRO A 330 -6.18 7.28 18.78
N GLU A 331 -5.05 7.19 19.50
CA GLU A 331 -3.96 8.17 19.46
C GLU A 331 -3.26 8.14 18.09
N GLY A 332 -2.88 6.95 17.62
CA GLY A 332 -2.30 6.77 16.28
C GLY A 332 -3.27 7.17 15.19
N ALA A 333 -4.54 6.80 15.31
CA ALA A 333 -5.61 7.24 14.40
C ALA A 333 -5.72 8.76 14.32
N ALA A 334 -5.68 9.45 15.46
CA ALA A 334 -5.70 10.91 15.51
C ALA A 334 -4.43 11.52 14.87
N ALA A 335 -3.27 10.89 15.05
CA ALA A 335 -2.01 11.35 14.46
C ALA A 335 -2.08 11.30 12.92
N VAL A 336 -2.54 10.21 12.34
CA VAL A 336 -2.62 10.06 10.88
C VAL A 336 -3.79 10.83 10.27
N ALA A 337 -4.93 10.95 10.96
CA ALA A 337 -6.06 11.75 10.48
C ALA A 337 -5.70 13.24 10.30
N LYS A 338 -4.87 13.80 11.21
CA LYS A 338 -4.37 15.17 11.13
C LYS A 338 -3.57 15.51 9.87
N ILE A 339 -3.14 14.51 9.14
CA ILE A 339 -2.38 14.68 7.89
C ILE A 339 -3.12 14.12 6.67
N GLY A 340 -4.41 13.77 6.83
CA GLY A 340 -5.25 13.32 5.73
C GLY A 340 -5.07 11.86 5.33
N VAL A 341 -4.55 11.02 6.23
CA VAL A 341 -4.52 9.55 6.06
C VAL A 341 -5.75 8.95 6.73
N THR A 342 -6.43 8.02 6.05
CA THR A 342 -7.62 7.32 6.54
C THR A 342 -7.22 6.29 7.60
N PRO A 343 -7.53 6.50 8.89
CA PRO A 343 -7.13 5.55 9.94
C PRO A 343 -8.01 4.29 9.91
N ALA A 344 -7.49 3.19 10.47
CA ALA A 344 -8.28 1.98 10.69
C ALA A 344 -9.27 2.13 11.85
N TYR A 345 -8.84 2.75 12.96
CA TYR A 345 -9.75 3.12 14.04
C TYR A 345 -10.57 4.34 13.64
N THR A 346 -11.90 4.26 13.77
CA THR A 346 -12.84 5.29 13.36
C THR A 346 -13.74 5.72 14.51
N SER A 347 -14.03 7.02 14.55
CA SER A 347 -15.05 7.64 15.39
C SER A 347 -15.44 8.99 14.75
N ASP A 348 -16.56 9.59 15.15
CA ASP A 348 -16.97 10.90 14.63
C ASP A 348 -15.85 11.95 14.81
N LYS A 349 -15.18 11.95 15.96
CA LYS A 349 -14.06 12.84 16.23
C LYS A 349 -12.89 12.64 15.27
N ILE A 350 -12.57 11.40 14.91
CA ILE A 350 -11.50 11.09 13.96
C ILE A 350 -11.87 11.53 12.56
N LEU A 351 -13.10 11.30 12.11
CA LEU A 351 -13.61 11.78 10.82
C LEU A 351 -13.60 13.32 10.74
N ASP A 352 -14.05 14.00 11.80
CA ASP A 352 -13.97 15.47 11.85
C ASP A 352 -12.52 15.95 11.78
N THR A 353 -11.59 15.28 12.45
CA THR A 353 -10.16 15.60 12.39
C THR A 353 -9.64 15.44 10.95
N PHE A 354 -9.98 14.35 10.27
CA PHE A 354 -9.57 14.10 8.88
C PHE A 354 -10.07 15.21 7.93
N PHE A 355 -11.35 15.60 8.04
CA PHE A 355 -11.92 16.64 7.18
C PHE A 355 -11.56 18.07 7.60
N SER A 356 -10.94 18.28 8.76
CA SER A 356 -10.45 19.59 9.21
C SER A 356 -9.05 19.94 8.69
N VAL A 357 -8.37 19.01 8.01
CA VAL A 357 -7.04 19.24 7.46
C VAL A 357 -7.10 20.35 6.40
N ASP A 358 -6.23 21.34 6.52
CA ASP A 358 -6.16 22.45 5.56
C ASP A 358 -5.88 21.95 4.14
N GLY A 359 -6.69 22.42 3.17
CA GLY A 359 -6.66 21.97 1.79
C GLY A 359 -7.45 20.68 1.50
N MET A 360 -8.01 20.00 2.51
CA MET A 360 -8.88 18.83 2.31
C MET A 360 -10.20 19.26 1.66
N PRO A 361 -10.65 18.58 0.58
CA PRO A 361 -11.96 18.85 -0.01
C PRO A 361 -13.09 18.51 0.98
N THR A 362 -13.87 19.53 1.37
CA THR A 362 -14.96 19.39 2.36
C THR A 362 -16.35 19.43 1.75
N ASP A 363 -16.46 19.50 0.42
CA ASP A 363 -17.75 19.46 -0.28
C ASP A 363 -18.48 18.12 -0.05
N ALA A 364 -19.81 18.17 -0.19
CA ALA A 364 -20.67 17.01 0.09
C ALA A 364 -20.27 15.76 -0.73
N LEU A 365 -19.83 15.94 -1.97
CA LEU A 365 -19.40 14.83 -2.83
C LEU A 365 -18.14 14.17 -2.30
N SER A 366 -17.14 14.97 -1.92
CA SER A 366 -15.88 14.45 -1.35
C SER A 366 -16.12 13.74 -0.01
N ARG A 367 -17.04 14.25 0.83
CA ARG A 367 -17.44 13.55 2.07
C ARG A 367 -18.15 12.22 1.78
N THR A 368 -19.04 12.19 0.78
CA THR A 368 -19.74 10.96 0.36
C THR A 368 -18.75 9.92 -0.20
N ALA A 369 -17.73 10.35 -0.94
CA ALA A 369 -16.70 9.47 -1.47
C ALA A 369 -15.96 8.69 -0.37
N MET A 370 -15.79 9.32 0.80
CA MET A 370 -15.11 8.70 1.95
C MET A 370 -16.03 7.83 2.82
N GLN A 371 -17.26 7.56 2.38
CA GLN A 371 -18.25 6.74 3.08
C GLN A 371 -18.85 5.69 2.13
N PRO A 372 -18.04 4.79 1.55
CA PRO A 372 -18.56 3.73 0.69
C PRO A 372 -19.49 2.79 1.48
N SER A 373 -20.49 2.23 0.80
CA SER A 373 -21.41 1.26 1.41
C SER A 373 -20.70 -0.06 1.74
N THR A 374 -19.70 -0.43 0.94
CA THR A 374 -18.93 -1.66 1.10
C THR A 374 -17.52 -1.45 0.57
N VAL A 375 -16.54 -1.88 1.35
CA VAL A 375 -15.15 -2.02 0.94
C VAL A 375 -14.81 -3.51 0.94
N GLN A 376 -14.47 -4.06 -0.21
CA GLN A 376 -13.99 -5.43 -0.35
C GLN A 376 -12.46 -5.45 -0.27
N LEU A 377 -11.88 -6.55 0.17
CA LEU A 377 -10.43 -6.70 0.08
C LEU A 377 -9.97 -6.68 -1.39
N GLU A 378 -8.85 -6.01 -1.64
CA GLU A 378 -8.21 -5.98 -2.95
C GLU A 378 -7.87 -7.39 -3.46
N MET A 379 -7.45 -8.27 -2.54
CA MET A 379 -7.22 -9.70 -2.77
C MET A 379 -7.69 -10.47 -1.55
N PRO A 380 -8.45 -11.56 -1.69
CA PRO A 380 -8.86 -12.41 -0.57
C PRO A 380 -7.66 -12.98 0.18
N VAL A 381 -7.80 -13.24 1.50
CA VAL A 381 -6.75 -13.79 2.34
C VAL A 381 -6.74 -15.31 2.25
N SER A 382 -5.67 -15.87 1.74
CA SER A 382 -5.43 -17.31 1.63
C SER A 382 -3.92 -17.57 1.56
N ASP A 383 -3.50 -18.79 1.80
CA ASP A 383 -2.14 -19.26 1.52
C ASP A 383 -1.78 -19.23 0.02
N LYS A 384 -2.80 -19.25 -0.85
CA LYS A 384 -2.68 -19.17 -2.31
C LYS A 384 -2.67 -17.75 -2.87
N SER A 385 -3.05 -16.74 -2.07
CA SER A 385 -3.29 -15.37 -2.57
C SER A 385 -2.08 -14.76 -3.26
N SER A 386 -0.89 -14.97 -2.73
CA SER A 386 0.34 -14.39 -3.31
C SER A 386 0.66 -14.97 -4.70
N ASP A 387 0.46 -16.27 -4.88
CA ASP A 387 0.76 -16.95 -6.14
C ASP A 387 -0.30 -16.59 -7.21
N VAL A 388 -1.57 -16.55 -6.81
CA VAL A 388 -2.66 -16.09 -7.69
C VAL A 388 -2.45 -14.63 -8.07
N ASP A 389 -2.12 -13.75 -7.12
CA ASP A 389 -1.87 -12.32 -7.38
C ASP A 389 -0.77 -12.11 -8.43
N GLN A 390 0.31 -12.89 -8.36
CA GLN A 390 1.39 -12.84 -9.33
C GLN A 390 0.93 -13.21 -10.74
N ILE A 391 0.18 -14.32 -10.88
CA ILE A 391 -0.39 -14.75 -12.18
C ILE A 391 -1.32 -13.67 -12.75
N LEU A 392 -2.22 -13.16 -11.91
CA LEU A 392 -3.19 -12.12 -12.32
C LEU A 392 -2.49 -10.84 -12.77
N LYS A 393 -1.38 -10.46 -12.11
CA LYS A 393 -0.58 -9.30 -12.46
C LYS A 393 0.12 -9.48 -13.81
N GLU A 394 0.78 -10.61 -14.03
CA GLU A 394 1.47 -10.92 -15.29
C GLU A 394 0.51 -10.89 -16.48
N GLU A 395 -0.64 -11.54 -16.35
CA GLU A 395 -1.64 -11.56 -17.42
C GLU A 395 -2.30 -10.18 -17.61
N HIS A 396 -2.46 -9.39 -16.55
CA HIS A 396 -2.91 -7.99 -16.67
C HIS A 396 -1.95 -7.17 -17.53
N GLU A 397 -0.65 -7.29 -17.33
CA GLU A 397 0.37 -6.57 -18.11
C GLU A 397 0.29 -6.95 -19.59
N MET A 398 0.14 -8.24 -19.90
CA MET A 398 0.00 -8.75 -21.28
C MET A 398 -1.28 -8.25 -21.97
N ILE A 399 -2.40 -8.20 -21.25
CA ILE A 399 -3.67 -7.68 -21.79
C ILE A 399 -3.57 -6.17 -22.01
N MET A 400 -3.12 -5.43 -21.01
CA MET A 400 -3.13 -3.97 -21.05
C MET A 400 -2.08 -3.39 -22.00
N SER A 401 -0.97 -4.10 -22.25
CA SER A 401 0.00 -3.75 -23.31
C SER A 401 -0.51 -4.06 -24.72
N GLY A 402 -1.54 -4.90 -24.85
CA GLY A 402 -2.09 -5.36 -26.12
C GLY A 402 -1.38 -6.58 -26.71
N GLU A 403 -0.51 -7.22 -25.94
CA GLU A 403 0.19 -8.46 -26.34
C GLU A 403 -0.74 -9.68 -26.33
N LYS A 404 -1.76 -9.67 -25.47
CA LYS A 404 -2.84 -10.67 -25.47
C LYS A 404 -4.21 -10.00 -25.65
N SER A 405 -5.15 -10.69 -26.30
CA SER A 405 -6.55 -10.28 -26.26
C SER A 405 -7.14 -10.52 -24.86
N VAL A 406 -8.23 -9.81 -24.52
CA VAL A 406 -8.91 -9.98 -23.24
C VAL A 406 -9.30 -11.45 -23.00
N ASP A 407 -9.95 -12.06 -24.00
CA ASP A 407 -10.41 -13.47 -23.88
C ASP A 407 -9.23 -14.45 -23.72
N ALA A 408 -8.12 -14.21 -24.43
CA ALA A 408 -6.92 -15.06 -24.32
C ALA A 408 -6.24 -14.92 -22.94
N GLY A 409 -6.11 -13.68 -22.45
CA GLY A 409 -5.52 -13.44 -21.13
C GLY A 409 -6.37 -13.99 -19.99
N ILE A 410 -7.69 -13.82 -20.04
CA ILE A 410 -8.61 -14.41 -19.04
C ILE A 410 -8.50 -15.93 -19.04
N LYS A 411 -8.52 -16.56 -20.22
CA LYS A 411 -8.35 -18.02 -20.34
C LYS A 411 -7.01 -18.49 -19.79
N GLU A 412 -5.96 -17.71 -19.98
CA GLU A 412 -4.61 -18.03 -19.43
C GLU A 412 -4.59 -17.91 -17.92
N MET A 413 -5.23 -16.87 -17.34
CA MET A 413 -5.41 -16.76 -15.89
C MET A 413 -6.08 -18.00 -15.32
N ASP A 414 -7.22 -18.44 -15.94
CA ASP A 414 -7.97 -19.63 -15.52
C ASP A 414 -7.07 -20.87 -15.55
N SER A 415 -6.34 -21.09 -16.65
CA SER A 415 -5.45 -22.24 -16.81
C SER A 415 -4.31 -22.21 -15.80
N ARG A 416 -3.58 -21.10 -15.72
CA ARG A 416 -2.42 -20.98 -14.84
C ARG A 416 -2.77 -21.12 -13.37
N VAL A 417 -3.84 -20.48 -12.90
CA VAL A 417 -4.25 -20.61 -11.50
C VAL A 417 -4.65 -22.04 -11.17
N LYS A 418 -5.33 -22.71 -12.10
CA LYS A 418 -5.73 -24.12 -11.94
C LYS A 418 -4.54 -25.06 -11.94
N ASP A 419 -3.58 -24.85 -12.83
CA ASP A 419 -2.46 -25.77 -13.04
C ASP A 419 -1.28 -25.50 -12.07
N GLU A 420 -1.05 -24.23 -11.65
CA GLU A 420 0.11 -23.83 -10.86
C GLU A 420 -0.23 -23.67 -9.35
N VAL A 421 -1.52 -23.41 -9.00
CA VAL A 421 -1.89 -23.02 -7.61
C VAL A 421 -2.94 -23.95 -6.99
N GLN A 422 -3.92 -24.48 -7.73
CA GLN A 422 -5.00 -25.34 -7.22
C GLN A 422 -4.60 -26.81 -7.24
#